data_6b18545af0fc0d0b2fab1adb6ccca33c
#
_entry.id   6b18545af0fc0d0b2fab1adb6ccca33c
#
_cell.length_a   1.000
_cell.length_b   1.000
_cell.length_c   1.000
_cell.angle_alpha   90.00
_cell.angle_beta   90.00
_cell.angle_gamma   90.00
#
_symmetry.space_group_name_H-M   'P 1'
#
loop_
_entity.id
_entity.type
_entity.pdbx_description
1 polymer ?
#
loop_
_entity_poly.entity_id
_entity_poly.type
_entity_poly.pdbx_seq_one_letter_code
_entity_poly.pdbx_strand_id
1 'polypeptide(L)'
;MSALDLNHYGRVTAAGIYANVLLTIFVAGLQFFMCIYGLTVFVDTPSSSRKGRRPYMIVSFIILITWCITAALDAYSVFRSLSESTSGEEFYRLTVSFEGEWFRVLSLFSLFLGLFVGDGLLLYRAYVVWKDRRWALIFPCLCYLTSLGLALYIASPQKENWRDNDRIIAGSFTFVAVSVNVMVTLLISFRLLRARQLMAKVLPCHDFLLYKKVAIILIESALPVAFFGLCYAITLVLVGPMGKSTESASIWQVLNMTFSALYFSFASDDWALVDE
;
A
#
# COMPACT_ATOMS: atom_id res chain seq x y z
N MET A 1 -25.64 7.61 -20.81
CA MET A 1 -25.91 6.47 -19.92
C MET A 1 -27.39 6.52 -19.57
N SER A 2 -28.16 5.42 -19.75
CA SER A 2 -29.56 5.40 -19.31
C SER A 2 -29.65 5.31 -17.78
N ALA A 3 -30.77 5.75 -17.18
CA ALA A 3 -30.94 5.70 -15.72
C ALA A 3 -30.85 4.25 -15.17
N LEU A 4 -31.29 3.27 -15.96
CA LEU A 4 -31.21 1.84 -15.63
C LEU A 4 -29.74 1.39 -15.56
N ASP A 5 -28.91 1.86 -16.46
CA ASP A 5 -27.47 1.55 -16.52
C ASP A 5 -26.72 2.17 -15.33
N LEU A 6 -27.06 3.38 -14.92
CA LEU A 6 -26.43 4.08 -13.81
C LEU A 6 -26.74 3.38 -12.45
N ASN A 7 -27.98 2.87 -12.30
CA ASN A 7 -28.35 2.14 -11.09
C ASN A 7 -27.60 0.80 -10.99
N HIS A 8 -27.46 0.07 -12.10
CA HIS A 8 -26.66 -1.17 -12.12
C HIS A 8 -25.20 -0.88 -11.80
N TYR A 9 -24.59 0.12 -12.43
CA TYR A 9 -23.23 0.54 -12.17
C TYR A 9 -23.01 0.93 -10.71
N GLY A 10 -23.94 1.69 -10.13
CA GLY A 10 -23.87 2.10 -8.72
C GLY A 10 -23.95 0.91 -7.75
N ARG A 11 -24.79 -0.10 -8.01
CA ARG A 11 -24.84 -1.32 -7.19
C ARG A 11 -23.55 -2.12 -7.24
N VAL A 12 -22.96 -2.27 -8.42
CA VAL A 12 -21.67 -2.97 -8.60
C VAL A 12 -20.56 -2.21 -7.86
N THR A 13 -20.54 -0.88 -7.97
CA THR A 13 -19.59 -0.04 -7.25
C THR A 13 -19.77 -0.16 -5.73
N ALA A 14 -21.01 -0.15 -5.23
CA ALA A 14 -21.30 -0.31 -3.81
C ALA A 14 -20.79 -1.67 -3.28
N ALA A 15 -21.05 -2.75 -4.00
CA ALA A 15 -20.56 -4.09 -3.63
C ALA A 15 -19.01 -4.14 -3.60
N GLY A 16 -18.35 -3.54 -4.60
CA GLY A 16 -16.89 -3.48 -4.68
C GLY A 16 -16.27 -2.68 -3.53
N ILE A 17 -16.82 -1.49 -3.23
CA ILE A 17 -16.34 -0.65 -2.13
C ILE A 17 -16.57 -1.34 -0.78
N TYR A 18 -17.72 -1.96 -0.58
CA TYR A 18 -18.01 -2.72 0.64
C TYR A 18 -17.04 -3.88 0.85
N ALA A 19 -16.77 -4.66 -0.19
CA ALA A 19 -15.80 -5.74 -0.14
C ALA A 19 -14.38 -5.24 0.16
N ASN A 20 -13.98 -4.09 -0.42
CA ASN A 20 -12.70 -3.44 -0.15
C ASN A 20 -12.58 -3.05 1.34
N VAL A 21 -13.60 -2.41 1.91
CA VAL A 21 -13.61 -2.02 3.33
C VAL A 21 -13.52 -3.24 4.25
N LEU A 22 -14.28 -4.31 3.97
CA LEU A 22 -14.19 -5.55 4.75
C LEU A 22 -12.78 -6.15 4.73
N LEU A 23 -12.15 -6.19 3.55
CA LEU A 23 -10.78 -6.68 3.41
C LEU A 23 -9.79 -5.79 4.16
N THR A 24 -9.94 -4.48 4.09
CA THR A 24 -9.08 -3.52 4.83
C THR A 24 -9.19 -3.71 6.34
N ILE A 25 -10.40 -3.92 6.88
CA ILE A 25 -10.61 -4.22 8.30
C ILE A 25 -9.96 -5.55 8.69
N PHE A 26 -10.13 -6.58 7.86
CA PHE A 26 -9.51 -7.88 8.10
C PHE A 26 -7.99 -7.80 8.16
N VAL A 27 -7.38 -7.08 7.21
CA VAL A 27 -5.92 -6.86 7.17
C VAL A 27 -5.45 -6.04 8.37
N ALA A 28 -6.18 -4.99 8.77
CA ALA A 28 -5.87 -4.21 9.98
C ALA A 28 -5.89 -5.12 11.23
N GLY A 29 -6.82 -6.09 11.30
CA GLY A 29 -6.85 -7.10 12.36
C GLY A 29 -5.64 -8.02 12.37
N LEU A 30 -5.20 -8.50 11.20
CA LEU A 30 -3.97 -9.30 11.07
C LEU A 30 -2.75 -8.49 11.50
N GLN A 31 -2.63 -7.25 11.05
CA GLN A 31 -1.52 -6.37 11.40
C GLN A 31 -1.50 -6.06 12.91
N PHE A 32 -2.66 -5.88 13.53
CA PHE A 32 -2.77 -5.73 14.99
C PHE A 32 -2.23 -6.96 15.72
N PHE A 33 -2.60 -8.16 15.27
CA PHE A 33 -2.10 -9.41 15.84
C PHE A 33 -0.58 -9.51 15.71
N MET A 34 -0.02 -9.20 14.53
CA MET A 34 1.43 -9.21 14.29
C MET A 34 2.16 -8.19 15.17
N CYS A 35 1.62 -6.98 15.36
CA CYS A 35 2.20 -5.98 16.26
C CYS A 35 2.21 -6.44 17.72
N ILE A 36 1.15 -7.10 18.20
CA ILE A 36 1.12 -7.65 19.56
C ILE A 36 2.14 -8.79 19.71
N TYR A 37 2.21 -9.70 18.73
CA TYR A 37 3.21 -10.76 18.74
C TYR A 37 4.63 -10.18 18.75
N GLY A 38 4.93 -9.21 17.89
CA GLY A 38 6.22 -8.50 17.89
C GLY A 38 6.52 -7.82 19.23
N LEU A 39 5.51 -7.26 19.91
CA LEU A 39 5.66 -6.65 21.22
C LEU A 39 6.00 -7.69 22.29
N THR A 40 5.36 -8.86 22.30
CA THR A 40 5.69 -9.94 23.25
C THR A 40 7.12 -10.42 23.05
N VAL A 41 7.54 -10.68 21.83
CA VAL A 41 8.93 -11.05 21.50
C VAL A 41 9.92 -9.98 21.94
N PHE A 42 9.56 -8.68 21.74
CA PHE A 42 10.39 -7.56 22.18
C PHE A 42 10.53 -7.49 23.70
N VAL A 43 9.46 -7.76 24.46
CA VAL A 43 9.48 -7.77 25.95
C VAL A 43 10.31 -8.94 26.47
N ASP A 44 10.29 -10.09 25.81
CA ASP A 44 11.07 -11.27 26.19
C ASP A 44 12.57 -11.15 25.82
N THR A 45 12.92 -10.21 24.94
CA THR A 45 14.30 -10.00 24.51
C THR A 45 15.14 -9.32 25.62
N PRO A 46 16.40 -9.72 25.87
CA PRO A 46 17.28 -9.11 26.86
C PRO A 46 17.49 -7.60 26.60
N SER A 47 17.60 -6.80 27.68
CA SER A 47 17.67 -5.34 27.60
C SER A 47 18.84 -4.79 26.77
N SER A 48 19.93 -5.53 26.65
CA SER A 48 21.10 -5.17 25.81
C SER A 48 20.78 -5.13 24.33
N SER A 49 19.93 -6.05 23.85
CA SER A 49 19.54 -6.16 22.43
C SER A 49 18.32 -5.32 22.05
N ARG A 50 17.56 -4.82 23.07
CA ARG A 50 16.33 -3.99 22.82
C ARG A 50 16.63 -2.63 22.22
N LYS A 51 17.79 -2.01 22.51
CA LYS A 51 18.10 -0.63 22.09
C LYS A 51 18.04 -0.45 20.57
N GLY A 52 18.49 -1.45 19.78
CA GLY A 52 18.46 -1.40 18.33
C GLY A 52 17.08 -1.63 17.70
N ARG A 53 16.18 -2.34 18.42
CA ARG A 53 14.85 -2.72 17.90
C ARG A 53 13.73 -1.72 18.22
N ARG A 54 13.95 -0.81 19.19
CA ARG A 54 12.93 0.19 19.59
C ARG A 54 12.36 1.03 18.46
N PRO A 55 13.18 1.62 17.54
CA PRO A 55 12.63 2.45 16.46
C PRO A 55 11.72 1.67 15.51
N TYR A 56 12.01 0.40 15.25
CA TYR A 56 11.17 -0.44 14.40
C TYR A 56 9.80 -0.70 15.04
N MET A 57 9.77 -1.00 16.35
CA MET A 57 8.51 -1.18 17.08
C MET A 57 7.64 0.09 17.04
N ILE A 58 8.25 1.27 17.23
CA ILE A 58 7.52 2.54 17.17
C ILE A 58 6.92 2.74 15.76
N VAL A 59 7.69 2.49 14.72
CA VAL A 59 7.23 2.62 13.33
C VAL A 59 6.09 1.64 13.03
N SER A 60 6.18 0.37 13.47
CA SER A 60 5.11 -0.62 13.29
C SER A 60 3.80 -0.18 13.95
N PHE A 61 3.86 0.40 15.17
CA PHE A 61 2.67 0.97 15.82
C PHE A 61 2.12 2.20 15.09
N ILE A 62 2.97 3.08 14.56
CA ILE A 62 2.52 4.23 13.76
C ILE A 62 1.76 3.73 12.52
N ILE A 63 2.31 2.75 11.80
CA ILE A 63 1.67 2.15 10.63
C ILE A 63 0.31 1.53 11.04
N LEU A 64 0.27 0.74 12.12
CA LEU A 64 -0.98 0.15 12.61
C LEU A 64 -2.04 1.22 12.91
N ILE A 65 -1.68 2.29 13.62
CA ILE A 65 -2.60 3.38 13.97
C ILE A 65 -3.15 4.06 12.71
N THR A 66 -2.29 4.36 11.74
CA THR A 66 -2.71 4.99 10.48
C THR A 66 -3.67 4.08 9.69
N TRP A 67 -3.40 2.78 9.61
CA TRP A 67 -4.29 1.81 8.98
C TRP A 67 -5.63 1.65 9.69
N CYS A 68 -5.64 1.61 11.02
CA CYS A 68 -6.88 1.57 11.80
C CYS A 68 -7.73 2.82 11.59
N ILE A 69 -7.10 4.01 11.51
CA ILE A 69 -7.82 5.27 11.22
C ILE A 69 -8.42 5.22 9.81
N THR A 70 -7.64 4.81 8.81
CA THR A 70 -8.12 4.67 7.42
C THR A 70 -9.29 3.70 7.35
N ALA A 71 -9.16 2.49 7.91
CA ALA A 71 -10.20 1.48 7.92
C ALA A 71 -11.50 1.96 8.60
N ALA A 72 -11.39 2.66 9.74
CA ALA A 72 -12.54 3.18 10.46
C ALA A 72 -13.26 4.29 9.68
N LEU A 73 -12.53 5.22 9.08
CA LEU A 73 -13.11 6.32 8.31
C LEU A 73 -13.72 5.84 6.99
N ASP A 74 -13.08 4.88 6.31
CA ASP A 74 -13.65 4.27 5.10
C ASP A 74 -14.90 3.45 5.43
N ALA A 75 -14.91 2.69 6.54
CA ALA A 75 -16.10 1.99 7.00
C ALA A 75 -17.24 2.97 7.33
N TYR A 76 -16.95 4.07 8.03
CA TYR A 76 -17.92 5.12 8.32
C TYR A 76 -18.49 5.73 7.04
N SER A 77 -17.65 6.06 6.05
CA SER A 77 -18.10 6.66 4.79
C SER A 77 -19.03 5.73 4.00
N VAL A 78 -18.68 4.45 3.94
CA VAL A 78 -19.51 3.42 3.25
C VAL A 78 -20.81 3.18 3.98
N PHE A 79 -20.78 3.06 5.31
CA PHE A 79 -22.00 2.89 6.11
C PHE A 79 -22.94 4.07 5.91
N ARG A 80 -22.45 5.29 5.95
CA ARG A 80 -23.24 6.50 5.71
C ARG A 80 -23.84 6.52 4.30
N SER A 81 -23.04 6.25 3.27
CA SER A 81 -23.53 6.18 1.88
C SER A 81 -24.61 5.12 1.70
N LEU A 82 -24.46 3.95 2.34
CA LEU A 82 -25.44 2.87 2.27
C LEU A 82 -26.74 3.19 3.05
N SER A 83 -26.65 3.86 4.20
CA SER A 83 -27.81 4.19 5.03
C SER A 83 -28.65 5.33 4.43
N GLU A 84 -28.03 6.26 3.72
CA GLU A 84 -28.71 7.41 3.10
C GLU A 84 -29.22 7.09 1.69
N SER A 85 -28.71 6.03 1.01
CA SER A 85 -29.09 5.68 -0.36
C SER A 85 -30.26 4.70 -0.42
N THR A 86 -31.21 4.95 -1.33
CA THR A 86 -32.31 4.03 -1.66
C THR A 86 -32.10 3.27 -2.96
N SER A 87 -31.16 3.72 -3.79
CA SER A 87 -30.84 3.14 -5.09
C SER A 87 -29.33 3.17 -5.38
N GLY A 88 -28.88 2.35 -6.35
CA GLY A 88 -27.46 2.34 -6.75
C GLY A 88 -27.00 3.67 -7.35
N GLU A 89 -27.89 4.36 -8.09
CA GLU A 89 -27.60 5.70 -8.61
C GLU A 89 -27.38 6.71 -7.50
N GLU A 90 -28.25 6.69 -6.48
CA GLU A 90 -28.15 7.59 -5.34
C GLU A 90 -26.89 7.31 -4.51
N PHE A 91 -26.56 6.03 -4.30
CA PHE A 91 -25.29 5.63 -3.67
C PHE A 91 -24.08 6.22 -4.40
N TYR A 92 -24.04 6.10 -5.72
CA TYR A 92 -22.94 6.65 -6.51
C TYR A 92 -22.84 8.18 -6.38
N ARG A 93 -23.97 8.89 -6.45
CA ARG A 93 -24.01 10.35 -6.28
C ARG A 93 -23.55 10.79 -4.89
N LEU A 94 -24.00 10.09 -3.83
CA LEU A 94 -23.58 10.37 -2.45
C LEU A 94 -22.10 10.13 -2.26
N THR A 95 -21.58 9.00 -2.77
CA THR A 95 -20.15 8.68 -2.68
C THR A 95 -19.29 9.77 -3.33
N VAL A 96 -19.69 10.28 -4.50
CA VAL A 96 -18.99 11.38 -5.17
C VAL A 96 -19.12 12.69 -4.38
N SER A 97 -20.29 12.97 -3.78
CA SER A 97 -20.47 14.21 -2.98
C SER A 97 -19.62 14.22 -1.69
N PHE A 98 -19.30 13.06 -1.14
CA PHE A 98 -18.47 12.94 0.05
C PHE A 98 -16.96 13.01 -0.20
N GLU A 99 -16.50 13.09 -1.46
CA GLU A 99 -15.07 13.17 -1.77
C GLU A 99 -14.37 14.40 -1.15
N GLY A 100 -15.10 15.50 -0.97
CA GLY A 100 -14.59 16.73 -0.33
C GLY A 100 -14.77 16.81 1.19
N GLU A 101 -15.42 15.85 1.80
CA GLU A 101 -15.69 15.85 3.24
C GLU A 101 -14.43 15.56 4.06
N TRP A 102 -14.35 16.16 5.26
CA TRP A 102 -13.17 16.06 6.13
C TRP A 102 -12.73 14.64 6.46
N PHE A 103 -13.69 13.71 6.64
CA PHE A 103 -13.38 12.31 6.96
C PHE A 103 -12.71 11.59 5.78
N ARG A 104 -13.06 11.95 4.53
CA ARG A 104 -12.43 11.38 3.34
C ARG A 104 -11.01 11.92 3.17
N VAL A 105 -10.81 13.21 3.38
CA VAL A 105 -9.47 13.82 3.35
C VAL A 105 -8.58 13.23 4.44
N LEU A 106 -9.10 13.02 5.64
CA LEU A 106 -8.37 12.42 6.75
C LEU A 106 -8.02 10.94 6.48
N SER A 107 -8.95 10.17 5.88
CA SER A 107 -8.69 8.79 5.46
C SER A 107 -7.54 8.73 4.45
N LEU A 108 -7.58 9.54 3.38
CA LEU A 108 -6.52 9.62 2.38
C LEU A 108 -5.18 10.06 2.99
N PHE A 109 -5.18 11.06 3.84
CA PHE A 109 -3.97 11.51 4.54
C PHE A 109 -3.37 10.40 5.40
N SER A 110 -4.21 9.68 6.16
CA SER A 110 -3.79 8.58 7.00
C SER A 110 -3.22 7.42 6.17
N LEU A 111 -3.88 7.07 5.05
CA LEU A 111 -3.40 6.06 4.10
C LEU A 111 -2.02 6.42 3.55
N PHE A 112 -1.85 7.64 3.03
CA PHE A 112 -0.57 8.09 2.50
C PHE A 112 0.52 8.13 3.56
N LEU A 113 0.19 8.60 4.77
CA LEU A 113 1.15 8.60 5.88
C LEU A 113 1.65 7.19 6.19
N GLY A 114 0.75 6.20 6.28
CA GLY A 114 1.11 4.80 6.47
C GLY A 114 2.04 4.26 5.38
N LEU A 115 1.69 4.49 4.11
CA LEU A 115 2.51 4.09 2.97
C LEU A 115 3.90 4.75 3.00
N PHE A 116 3.97 6.07 3.25
CA PHE A 116 5.25 6.77 3.27
C PHE A 116 6.14 6.38 4.43
N VAL A 117 5.58 6.19 5.61
CA VAL A 117 6.35 5.70 6.76
C VAL A 117 6.92 4.32 6.44
N GLY A 118 6.14 3.50 5.79
CA GLY A 118 6.52 2.21 5.33
C GLY A 118 7.67 2.25 4.32
N ASP A 119 7.46 2.83 3.15
CA ASP A 119 8.49 2.98 2.10
C ASP A 119 9.76 3.66 2.63
N GLY A 120 9.60 4.64 3.54
CA GLY A 120 10.72 5.30 4.22
C GLY A 120 11.55 4.33 5.07
N LEU A 121 10.90 3.39 5.77
CA LEU A 121 11.59 2.35 6.54
C LEU A 121 12.38 1.40 5.63
N LEU A 122 11.79 0.96 4.50
CA LEU A 122 12.52 0.15 3.51
C LEU A 122 13.74 0.89 2.96
N LEU A 123 13.56 2.14 2.61
CA LEU A 123 14.66 2.99 2.10
C LEU A 123 15.76 3.18 3.14
N TYR A 124 15.39 3.37 4.42
CA TYR A 124 16.33 3.43 5.53
C TYR A 124 17.12 2.13 5.68
N ARG A 125 16.45 0.96 5.60
CA ARG A 125 17.12 -0.35 5.63
C ARG A 125 18.11 -0.49 4.47
N ALA A 126 17.70 -0.12 3.25
CA ALA A 126 18.61 -0.10 2.11
C ALA A 126 19.80 0.82 2.33
N TYR A 127 19.60 2.01 2.94
CA TYR A 127 20.67 2.93 3.28
C TYR A 127 21.69 2.31 4.26
N VAL A 128 21.22 1.63 5.28
CA VAL A 128 22.12 0.95 6.24
C VAL A 128 22.91 -0.15 5.55
N VAL A 129 22.28 -0.93 4.68
CA VAL A 129 22.92 -2.01 3.92
C VAL A 129 23.93 -1.47 2.89
N TRP A 130 23.64 -0.33 2.22
CA TRP A 130 24.49 0.26 1.17
C TRP A 130 25.39 1.41 1.66
N LYS A 131 25.75 1.43 2.92
CA LYS A 131 26.58 2.49 3.53
C LYS A 131 27.83 2.82 2.73
N ASP A 132 28.47 1.84 2.08
CA ASP A 132 29.71 1.99 1.32
C ASP A 132 29.51 2.59 -0.09
N ARG A 133 28.29 2.44 -0.67
CA ARG A 133 27.98 2.88 -2.04
C ARG A 133 26.64 3.60 -2.11
N ARG A 134 26.54 4.76 -1.50
CA ARG A 134 25.31 5.57 -1.37
C ARG A 134 24.70 5.97 -2.72
N TRP A 135 25.48 6.02 -3.79
CA TRP A 135 25.01 6.37 -5.14
C TRP A 135 23.88 5.45 -5.65
N ALA A 136 23.90 4.20 -5.25
CA ALA A 136 22.84 3.24 -5.65
C ALA A 136 21.45 3.61 -5.13
N LEU A 137 21.37 4.44 -4.08
CA LEU A 137 20.11 4.85 -3.46
C LEU A 137 19.54 6.15 -4.02
N ILE A 138 20.30 6.91 -4.83
CA ILE A 138 19.84 8.19 -5.38
C ILE A 138 18.56 7.98 -6.19
N PHE A 139 18.52 6.97 -7.05
CA PHE A 139 17.37 6.71 -7.91
C PHE A 139 16.11 6.31 -7.13
N PRO A 140 16.14 5.33 -6.19
CA PRO A 140 14.99 5.06 -5.31
C PRO A 140 14.56 6.27 -4.49
N CYS A 141 15.49 7.09 -3.98
CA CYS A 141 15.15 8.31 -3.25
C CYS A 141 14.40 9.32 -4.13
N LEU A 142 14.83 9.53 -5.37
CA LEU A 142 14.15 10.42 -6.31
C LEU A 142 12.73 9.90 -6.62
N CYS A 143 12.56 8.59 -6.86
CA CYS A 143 11.25 8.00 -7.06
C CYS A 143 10.35 8.16 -5.82
N TYR A 144 10.90 7.96 -4.61
CA TYR A 144 10.17 8.18 -3.36
C TYR A 144 9.71 9.64 -3.19
N LEU A 145 10.58 10.62 -3.49
CA LEU A 145 10.20 12.04 -3.46
C LEU A 145 9.15 12.38 -4.52
N THR A 146 9.23 11.75 -5.70
CA THR A 146 8.23 11.92 -6.75
C THR A 146 6.88 11.35 -6.30
N SER A 147 6.85 10.17 -5.68
CA SER A 147 5.61 9.59 -5.13
C SER A 147 5.00 10.48 -4.05
N LEU A 148 5.83 11.06 -3.16
CA LEU A 148 5.38 12.02 -2.16
C LEU A 148 4.73 13.25 -2.79
N GLY A 149 5.35 13.83 -3.82
CA GLY A 149 4.80 14.97 -4.56
C GLY A 149 3.45 14.66 -5.22
N LEU A 150 3.33 13.48 -5.85
CA LEU A 150 2.08 13.04 -6.46
C LEU A 150 0.97 12.80 -5.41
N ALA A 151 1.29 12.22 -4.25
CA ALA A 151 0.32 12.04 -3.18
C ALA A 151 -0.18 13.35 -2.60
N LEU A 152 0.70 14.33 -2.36
CA LEU A 152 0.32 15.67 -1.91
C LEU A 152 -0.56 16.38 -2.95
N TYR A 153 -0.26 16.17 -4.23
CA TYR A 153 -1.11 16.67 -5.30
C TYR A 153 -2.50 16.02 -5.28
N ILE A 154 -2.61 14.70 -5.09
CA ILE A 154 -3.87 13.96 -4.99
C ILE A 154 -4.66 14.42 -3.75
N ALA A 155 -4.01 14.66 -2.62
CA ALA A 155 -4.63 15.08 -1.37
C ALA A 155 -5.11 16.56 -1.37
N SER A 156 -4.75 17.35 -2.40
CA SER A 156 -5.09 18.77 -2.47
C SER A 156 -6.59 18.98 -2.80
N PRO A 157 -7.37 19.70 -1.96
CA PRO A 157 -8.83 19.81 -2.09
C PRO A 157 -9.34 20.76 -3.19
N GLN A 158 -8.47 21.40 -3.96
CA GLN A 158 -8.84 22.50 -4.87
C GLN A 158 -9.05 22.08 -6.32
N LYS A 159 -9.98 21.15 -6.65
CA LYS A 159 -10.17 20.79 -8.07
C LYS A 159 -11.62 20.66 -8.50
N GLU A 160 -12.08 21.67 -9.24
CA GLU A 160 -13.39 21.65 -9.91
C GLU A 160 -13.50 20.70 -11.11
N ASN A 161 -12.39 20.21 -11.68
CA ASN A 161 -12.35 19.36 -12.90
C ASN A 161 -11.62 18.01 -12.67
N TRP A 162 -12.09 17.23 -11.74
CA TRP A 162 -11.41 16.07 -11.14
C TRP A 162 -11.35 14.77 -11.98
N ARG A 163 -11.98 14.62 -13.12
CA ARG A 163 -12.37 13.29 -13.59
C ARG A 163 -11.35 12.48 -14.39
N ASP A 164 -10.60 13.04 -15.31
CA ASP A 164 -9.77 12.23 -16.21
C ASP A 164 -8.26 12.32 -15.90
N ASN A 165 -7.78 13.51 -15.57
CA ASN A 165 -6.36 13.67 -15.24
C ASN A 165 -5.97 13.02 -13.91
N ASP A 166 -6.90 12.97 -12.94
CA ASP A 166 -6.58 12.45 -11.59
C ASP A 166 -6.44 10.94 -11.55
N ARG A 167 -7.15 10.21 -12.41
CA ARG A 167 -6.94 8.75 -12.57
C ARG A 167 -5.55 8.43 -13.10
N ILE A 168 -5.09 9.22 -14.08
CA ILE A 168 -3.73 9.07 -14.64
C ILE A 168 -2.69 9.38 -13.56
N ILE A 169 -2.93 10.41 -12.76
CA ILE A 169 -2.03 10.82 -11.66
C ILE A 169 -2.02 9.75 -10.56
N ALA A 170 -3.19 9.23 -10.16
CA ALA A 170 -3.29 8.14 -9.19
C ALA A 170 -2.63 6.84 -9.71
N GLY A 171 -2.82 6.50 -10.99
CA GLY A 171 -2.11 5.39 -11.64
C GLY A 171 -0.59 5.59 -11.66
N SER A 172 -0.14 6.80 -11.97
CA SER A 172 1.28 7.16 -11.95
C SER A 172 1.87 7.10 -10.55
N PHE A 173 1.15 7.60 -9.54
CA PHE A 173 1.53 7.47 -8.13
C PHE A 173 1.73 6.00 -7.74
N THR A 174 0.73 5.16 -8.02
CA THR A 174 0.80 3.73 -7.69
C THR A 174 1.97 3.04 -8.40
N PHE A 175 2.17 3.34 -9.69
CA PHE A 175 3.28 2.78 -10.45
C PHE A 175 4.64 3.18 -9.87
N VAL A 176 4.82 4.45 -9.50
CA VAL A 176 6.08 4.94 -8.89
C VAL A 176 6.29 4.31 -7.51
N ALA A 177 5.26 4.22 -6.67
CA ALA A 177 5.35 3.60 -5.34
C ALA A 177 5.72 2.11 -5.43
N VAL A 178 5.08 1.34 -6.33
CA VAL A 178 5.45 -0.06 -6.60
C VAL A 178 6.89 -0.18 -7.09
N SER A 179 7.32 0.73 -7.96
CA SER A 179 8.69 0.75 -8.49
C SER A 179 9.71 0.98 -7.38
N VAL A 180 9.43 1.86 -6.40
CA VAL A 180 10.30 2.08 -5.23
C VAL A 180 10.44 0.79 -4.43
N ASN A 181 9.34 0.13 -4.11
CA ASN A 181 9.34 -1.12 -3.34
C ASN A 181 10.17 -2.21 -4.05
N VAL A 182 9.89 -2.46 -5.32
CA VAL A 182 10.64 -3.45 -6.14
C VAL A 182 12.13 -3.12 -6.19
N MET A 183 12.49 -1.87 -6.48
CA MET A 183 13.90 -1.47 -6.59
C MET A 183 14.64 -1.62 -5.26
N VAL A 184 14.04 -1.17 -4.16
CA VAL A 184 14.66 -1.25 -2.84
C VAL A 184 14.86 -2.71 -2.44
N THR A 185 13.85 -3.56 -2.65
CA THR A 185 13.93 -5.00 -2.36
C THR A 185 15.02 -5.68 -3.20
N LEU A 186 15.10 -5.38 -4.49
CA LEU A 186 16.15 -5.91 -5.36
C LEU A 186 17.54 -5.44 -4.92
N LEU A 187 17.70 -4.18 -4.52
CA LEU A 187 18.98 -3.65 -4.03
C LEU A 187 19.43 -4.35 -2.74
N ILE A 188 18.52 -4.53 -1.78
CA ILE A 188 18.83 -5.23 -0.53
C ILE A 188 19.19 -6.69 -0.82
N SER A 189 18.37 -7.40 -1.61
CA SER A 189 18.59 -8.80 -1.98
C SER A 189 19.91 -9.01 -2.74
N PHE A 190 20.22 -8.14 -3.69
CA PHE A 190 21.49 -8.16 -4.42
C PHE A 190 22.69 -8.00 -3.49
N ARG A 191 22.62 -7.07 -2.54
CA ARG A 191 23.71 -6.83 -1.57
C ARG A 191 23.90 -8.04 -0.65
N LEU A 192 22.82 -8.64 -0.15
CA LEU A 192 22.85 -9.85 0.67
C LEU A 192 23.49 -11.03 -0.08
N LEU A 193 23.07 -11.25 -1.33
CA LEU A 193 23.65 -12.30 -2.17
C LEU A 193 25.14 -12.07 -2.47
N ARG A 194 25.51 -10.82 -2.73
CA ARG A 194 26.94 -10.47 -2.95
C ARG A 194 27.76 -10.64 -1.67
N ALA A 195 27.27 -10.22 -0.52
CA ALA A 195 27.93 -10.41 0.77
C ALA A 195 28.17 -11.91 1.03
N ARG A 196 27.17 -12.76 0.74
CA ARG A 196 27.32 -14.21 0.79
C ARG A 196 28.45 -14.73 -0.09
N GLN A 197 28.54 -14.31 -1.35
CA GLN A 197 29.58 -14.75 -2.28
C GLN A 197 31.01 -14.38 -1.80
N LEU A 198 31.15 -13.21 -1.17
CA LEU A 198 32.43 -12.78 -0.61
C LEU A 198 32.80 -13.58 0.64
N MET A 199 31.85 -13.83 1.55
CA MET A 199 32.08 -14.62 2.77
C MET A 199 32.33 -16.10 2.46
N ALA A 200 31.68 -16.67 1.43
CA ALA A 200 31.88 -18.06 1.01
C ALA A 200 33.33 -18.38 0.60
N LYS A 201 34.14 -17.37 0.28
CA LYS A 201 35.55 -17.52 -0.04
C LYS A 201 36.47 -17.54 1.19
N VAL A 202 35.96 -17.13 2.36
CA VAL A 202 36.79 -16.89 3.56
C VAL A 202 36.45 -17.79 4.73
N LEU A 203 35.19 -18.24 4.88
CA LEU A 203 34.75 -19.06 6.04
C LEU A 203 33.98 -20.32 5.60
N PRO A 204 34.13 -21.46 6.34
CA PRO A 204 33.38 -22.69 6.05
C PRO A 204 31.95 -22.68 6.63
N CYS A 205 31.02 -22.82 5.78
CA CYS A 205 29.79 -23.63 5.70
C CYS A 205 28.51 -23.31 6.49
N HIS A 206 28.43 -22.77 7.68
CA HIS A 206 27.15 -22.85 8.43
C HIS A 206 26.21 -21.61 8.29
N ASP A 207 26.75 -20.41 8.21
CA ASP A 207 25.92 -19.18 8.25
C ASP A 207 25.38 -18.71 6.87
N PHE A 208 25.79 -19.35 5.79
CA PHE A 208 25.43 -18.96 4.42
C PHE A 208 23.98 -19.24 4.05
N LEU A 209 23.34 -20.20 4.71
CA LEU A 209 21.94 -20.56 4.46
C LEU A 209 20.98 -19.47 4.93
N LEU A 210 21.31 -18.75 6.00
CA LEU A 210 20.51 -17.64 6.54
C LEU A 210 20.38 -16.49 5.54
N TYR A 211 21.47 -16.00 4.96
CA TYR A 211 21.44 -14.90 3.98
C TYR A 211 20.62 -15.23 2.73
N LYS A 212 20.67 -16.51 2.29
CA LYS A 212 19.86 -16.95 1.15
C LYS A 212 18.38 -16.99 1.52
N LYS A 213 18.04 -17.53 2.70
CA LYS A 213 16.65 -17.60 3.17
C LYS A 213 16.05 -16.21 3.32
N VAL A 214 16.75 -15.28 3.96
CA VAL A 214 16.29 -13.88 4.13
C VAL A 214 16.09 -13.20 2.77
N ALA A 215 17.01 -13.34 1.82
CA ALA A 215 16.85 -12.76 0.49
C ALA A 215 15.66 -13.35 -0.28
N ILE A 216 15.40 -14.65 -0.15
CA ILE A 216 14.25 -15.32 -0.79
C ILE A 216 12.95 -14.81 -0.15
N ILE A 217 12.85 -14.75 1.17
CA ILE A 217 11.66 -14.25 1.88
C ILE A 217 11.36 -12.81 1.47
N LEU A 218 12.38 -11.93 1.39
CA LEU A 218 12.21 -10.55 0.95
C LEU A 218 11.69 -10.43 -0.49
N ILE A 219 12.16 -11.29 -1.41
CA ILE A 219 11.67 -11.30 -2.80
C ILE A 219 10.26 -11.87 -2.85
N GLU A 220 10.00 -12.93 -2.11
CA GLU A 220 8.70 -13.61 -2.09
C GLU A 220 7.60 -12.72 -1.49
N SER A 221 7.91 -11.92 -0.47
CA SER A 221 6.97 -10.94 0.10
C SER A 221 6.72 -9.74 -0.83
N ALA A 222 7.74 -9.22 -1.51
CA ALA A 222 7.59 -8.08 -2.41
C ALA A 222 6.86 -8.41 -3.74
N LEU A 223 6.86 -9.68 -4.15
CA LEU A 223 6.29 -10.11 -5.44
C LEU A 223 4.77 -9.91 -5.53
N PRO A 224 3.94 -10.29 -4.53
CA PRO A 224 2.50 -10.01 -4.54
C PRO A 224 2.19 -8.51 -4.60
N VAL A 225 2.88 -7.68 -3.81
CA VAL A 225 2.72 -6.22 -3.82
C VAL A 225 3.00 -5.65 -5.21
N ALA A 226 4.10 -6.06 -5.83
CA ALA A 226 4.47 -5.61 -7.17
C ALA A 226 3.43 -6.03 -8.22
N PHE A 227 2.97 -7.27 -8.17
CA PHE A 227 1.99 -7.81 -9.12
C PHE A 227 0.63 -7.10 -8.99
N PHE A 228 0.05 -7.08 -7.79
CA PHE A 228 -1.26 -6.47 -7.57
C PHE A 228 -1.22 -4.94 -7.72
N GLY A 229 -0.13 -4.30 -7.30
CA GLY A 229 0.05 -2.86 -7.49
C GLY A 229 0.17 -2.47 -8.96
N LEU A 230 0.86 -3.26 -9.77
CA LEU A 230 0.93 -3.03 -11.21
C LEU A 230 -0.44 -3.24 -11.88
N CYS A 231 -1.15 -4.31 -11.53
CA CYS A 231 -2.52 -4.55 -12.01
C CYS A 231 -3.46 -3.40 -11.63
N TYR A 232 -3.37 -2.91 -10.40
CA TYR A 232 -4.15 -1.76 -9.92
C TYR A 232 -3.84 -0.49 -10.70
N ALA A 233 -2.56 -0.16 -10.90
CA ALA A 233 -2.16 1.01 -11.68
C ALA A 233 -2.68 0.94 -13.13
N ILE A 234 -2.60 -0.22 -13.77
CA ILE A 234 -3.12 -0.44 -15.13
C ILE A 234 -4.64 -0.26 -15.17
N THR A 235 -5.38 -0.84 -14.23
CA THR A 235 -6.85 -0.71 -14.20
C THR A 235 -7.29 0.72 -13.96
N LEU A 236 -6.60 1.50 -13.11
CA LEU A 236 -6.86 2.93 -12.90
C LEU A 236 -6.79 3.72 -14.21
N VAL A 237 -5.76 3.47 -15.02
CA VAL A 237 -5.57 4.17 -16.29
C VAL A 237 -6.60 3.74 -17.33
N LEU A 238 -6.95 2.43 -17.39
CA LEU A 238 -7.83 1.89 -18.40
C LEU A 238 -9.33 2.10 -18.14
N VAL A 239 -9.75 2.30 -16.89
CA VAL A 239 -11.18 2.53 -16.55
C VAL A 239 -11.77 3.74 -17.28
N GLY A 240 -11.00 4.81 -17.51
CA GLY A 240 -11.45 6.01 -18.23
C GLY A 240 -11.77 5.75 -19.72
N PRO A 241 -10.79 5.31 -20.55
CA PRO A 241 -11.00 5.17 -21.99
C PRO A 241 -11.84 3.95 -22.39
N MET A 242 -11.83 2.86 -21.62
CA MET A 242 -12.56 1.63 -21.94
C MET A 242 -14.01 1.60 -21.42
N GLY A 243 -14.39 2.52 -20.54
CA GLY A 243 -15.74 2.63 -19.97
C GLY A 243 -16.79 3.19 -20.92
N LYS A 244 -16.68 2.98 -22.24
CA LYS A 244 -17.65 3.48 -23.25
C LYS A 244 -18.99 2.75 -23.22
N SER A 245 -19.03 1.48 -22.78
CA SER A 245 -20.26 0.73 -22.51
C SER A 245 -20.41 0.46 -21.02
N THR A 246 -21.64 0.41 -20.51
CA THR A 246 -21.96 0.22 -19.10
C THR A 246 -21.41 -1.11 -18.56
N GLU A 247 -21.48 -2.18 -19.34
CA GLU A 247 -20.96 -3.49 -18.94
C GLU A 247 -19.44 -3.47 -18.79
N SER A 248 -18.72 -2.90 -19.78
CA SER A 248 -17.26 -2.79 -19.67
C SER A 248 -16.83 -1.90 -18.52
N ALA A 249 -17.52 -0.79 -18.26
CA ALA A 249 -17.25 0.08 -17.13
C ALA A 249 -17.43 -0.65 -15.78
N SER A 250 -18.48 -1.48 -15.62
CA SER A 250 -18.72 -2.25 -14.42
C SER A 250 -17.62 -3.31 -14.18
N ILE A 251 -17.21 -4.03 -15.22
CA ILE A 251 -16.14 -5.03 -15.11
C ILE A 251 -14.82 -4.38 -14.70
N TRP A 252 -14.43 -3.28 -15.35
CA TRP A 252 -13.21 -2.56 -15.02
C TRP A 252 -13.24 -1.98 -13.60
N GLN A 253 -14.41 -1.53 -13.14
CA GLN A 253 -14.57 -1.03 -11.77
C GLN A 253 -14.37 -2.14 -10.74
N VAL A 254 -14.95 -3.34 -10.95
CA VAL A 254 -14.74 -4.49 -10.06
C VAL A 254 -13.28 -4.90 -10.03
N LEU A 255 -12.62 -5.01 -11.18
CA LEU A 255 -11.20 -5.33 -11.26
C LEU A 255 -10.35 -4.30 -10.53
N ASN A 256 -10.62 -3.01 -10.73
CA ASN A 256 -9.91 -1.94 -10.05
C ASN A 256 -10.06 -2.04 -8.53
N MET A 257 -11.28 -2.22 -8.01
CA MET A 257 -11.54 -2.37 -6.57
C MET A 257 -10.88 -3.62 -6.00
N THR A 258 -10.90 -4.74 -6.74
CA THR A 258 -10.26 -5.98 -6.31
C THR A 258 -8.74 -5.83 -6.23
N PHE A 259 -8.11 -5.29 -7.28
CA PHE A 259 -6.67 -5.08 -7.28
C PHE A 259 -6.22 -4.02 -6.28
N SER A 260 -7.03 -2.96 -6.07
CA SER A 260 -6.81 -1.97 -5.01
C SER A 260 -6.78 -2.65 -3.64
N ALA A 261 -7.81 -3.43 -3.32
CA ALA A 261 -7.91 -4.13 -2.05
C ALA A 261 -6.73 -5.07 -1.81
N LEU A 262 -6.34 -5.87 -2.80
CA LEU A 262 -5.21 -6.78 -2.72
C LEU A 262 -3.88 -6.02 -2.60
N TYR A 263 -3.67 -4.98 -3.40
CA TYR A 263 -2.46 -4.16 -3.32
C TYR A 263 -2.26 -3.58 -1.93
N PHE A 264 -3.27 -2.90 -1.40
CA PHE A 264 -3.18 -2.29 -0.08
C PHE A 264 -3.05 -3.32 1.04
N SER A 265 -3.70 -4.49 0.91
CA SER A 265 -3.56 -5.60 1.86
C SER A 265 -2.13 -6.10 1.93
N PHE A 266 -1.53 -6.44 0.80
CA PHE A 266 -0.16 -6.92 0.75
C PHE A 266 0.86 -5.84 1.11
N ALA A 267 0.64 -4.57 0.71
CA ALA A 267 1.50 -3.47 1.10
C ALA A 267 1.51 -3.24 2.62
N SER A 268 0.44 -3.59 3.35
CA SER A 268 0.43 -3.53 4.81
C SER A 268 1.16 -4.69 5.48
N ASP A 269 1.15 -5.89 4.88
CA ASP A 269 1.72 -7.10 5.47
C ASP A 269 3.25 -7.20 5.28
N ASP A 270 3.81 -6.60 4.23
CA ASP A 270 5.26 -6.60 3.96
C ASP A 270 6.10 -6.05 5.13
N TRP A 271 5.51 -5.20 5.97
CA TRP A 271 6.18 -4.62 7.14
C TRP A 271 6.28 -5.58 8.31
N ALA A 272 5.32 -6.49 8.47
CA ALA A 272 5.24 -7.42 9.57
C ALA A 272 6.23 -8.59 9.44
N LEU A 273 6.53 -9.03 8.22
CA LEU A 273 7.41 -10.16 7.94
C LEU A 273 8.91 -9.84 8.07
N VAL A 274 9.29 -8.57 8.14
CA VAL A 274 10.71 -8.15 8.16
C VAL A 274 11.28 -8.07 9.57
N ASP A 275 10.47 -8.24 10.61
CA ASP A 275 10.89 -8.18 12.03
C ASP A 275 11.31 -9.55 12.61
N GLU A 276 11.18 -10.66 11.88
CA GLU A 276 11.72 -11.98 12.22
C GLU A 276 13.14 -12.19 11.67
#